data_80a0c10fda22c750192a6467ea5cdc41
#
_entry.id   80a0c10fda22c750192a6467ea5cdc41
#
_cell.length_a   1.000
_cell.length_b   1.000
_cell.length_c   1.000
_cell.angle_alpha   90.00
_cell.angle_beta   90.00
_cell.angle_gamma   90.00
#
_symmetry.space_group_name_H-M   'P 1'
#
loop_
_entity.id
_entity.type
_entity.pdbx_description
1 polymer ?
#
loop_
_entity_poly.entity_id
_entity_poly.type
_entity_poly.pdbx_seq_one_letter_code
_entity_poly.pdbx_strand_id
1 'polypeptide(L)'
;MDAKTVALAGGSGFIGRAIVRRLLASGQTTVRVLTRNPEEARARLDLPGVEFVRAEIGRPASLKDALAGANTIIDAIQFDGYPVENPRRGLTFERIDYAGAVALIDAAKQAGLQQFIYISGAAADENATHPGFRAKGRAERAIRESGLAYTIFRPSLVYGPEDKVVNGLARVLRFAPVFGVPGSGRQKVQPVLVDDLAACVMLAVSGRGRNGTYEIGGPDLMTFDEMMRIIMDASGHRRPLFHIPEGIMRAVGWLLEKLPKPMLSRDAVTFVTADNACDIKPLLDEFGINLTPARIGMAYLAKKQK
;
A
#
# COMPACT_ATOMS: atom_id res chain seq x y z
N MET A 1 13.46 -24.48 -16.75
CA MET A 1 13.17 -23.03 -16.89
C MET A 1 13.88 -22.33 -15.75
N ASP A 2 14.74 -21.38 -16.05
CA ASP A 2 15.44 -20.63 -15.01
C ASP A 2 14.44 -19.88 -14.14
N ALA A 3 14.63 -19.91 -12.84
CA ALA A 3 13.77 -19.22 -11.89
C ALA A 3 13.77 -17.72 -12.19
N LYS A 4 12.59 -17.11 -12.34
CA LYS A 4 12.48 -15.66 -12.58
C LYS A 4 12.97 -14.91 -11.34
N THR A 5 13.86 -13.93 -11.53
CA THR A 5 14.27 -13.03 -10.46
C THR A 5 13.34 -11.83 -10.43
N VAL A 6 12.66 -11.63 -9.31
CA VAL A 6 11.78 -10.49 -9.05
C VAL A 6 12.45 -9.56 -8.04
N ALA A 7 12.75 -8.33 -8.49
CA ALA A 7 13.20 -7.27 -7.61
C ALA A 7 11.98 -6.55 -6.98
N LEU A 8 12.06 -6.22 -5.70
CA LEU A 8 11.00 -5.55 -4.96
C LEU A 8 11.53 -4.34 -4.21
N ALA A 9 11.15 -3.16 -4.63
CA ALA A 9 11.37 -1.92 -3.90
C ALA A 9 10.23 -1.73 -2.88
N GLY A 10 10.57 -1.42 -1.62
CA GLY A 10 9.60 -1.37 -0.52
C GLY A 10 9.28 -2.73 0.13
N GLY A 11 10.07 -3.78 -0.15
CA GLY A 11 9.83 -5.15 0.32
C GLY A 11 9.81 -5.33 1.84
N SER A 12 10.43 -4.45 2.61
CA SER A 12 10.38 -4.47 4.09
C SER A 12 9.15 -3.74 4.67
N GLY A 13 8.33 -3.08 3.82
CA GLY A 13 7.07 -2.44 4.21
C GLY A 13 5.93 -3.44 4.43
N PHE A 14 4.77 -2.96 4.86
CA PHE A 14 3.60 -3.79 5.15
C PHE A 14 3.15 -4.61 3.94
N ILE A 15 2.83 -3.94 2.81
CA ILE A 15 2.40 -4.61 1.57
C ILE A 15 3.57 -5.43 0.99
N GLY A 16 4.78 -4.85 0.96
CA GLY A 16 5.95 -5.53 0.41
C GLY A 16 6.26 -6.86 1.09
N ARG A 17 6.13 -6.95 2.42
CA ARG A 17 6.33 -8.21 3.15
C ARG A 17 5.32 -9.28 2.78
N ALA A 18 4.07 -8.92 2.59
CA ALA A 18 3.05 -9.87 2.13
C ALA A 18 3.38 -10.40 0.73
N ILE A 19 3.81 -9.50 -0.17
CA ILE A 19 4.24 -9.87 -1.53
C ILE A 19 5.46 -10.80 -1.47
N VAL A 20 6.50 -10.47 -0.67
CA VAL A 20 7.69 -11.33 -0.50
C VAL A 20 7.30 -12.72 -0.03
N ARG A 21 6.49 -12.84 1.04
CA ARG A 21 6.02 -14.13 1.55
C ARG A 21 5.29 -14.95 0.48
N ARG A 22 4.43 -14.28 -0.29
CA ARG A 22 3.65 -14.95 -1.34
C ARG A 22 4.51 -15.44 -2.49
N LEU A 23 5.49 -14.64 -2.94
CA LEU A 23 6.42 -15.02 -3.99
C LEU A 23 7.32 -16.18 -3.55
N LEU A 24 7.86 -16.16 -2.34
CA LEU A 24 8.66 -17.26 -1.79
C LEU A 24 7.84 -18.54 -1.69
N ALA A 25 6.62 -18.47 -1.21
CA ALA A 25 5.74 -19.64 -1.07
C ALA A 25 5.41 -20.32 -2.41
N SER A 26 5.54 -19.62 -3.54
CA SER A 26 5.37 -20.21 -4.88
C SER A 26 6.50 -21.15 -5.28
N GLY A 27 7.69 -21.01 -4.68
CA GLY A 27 8.90 -21.80 -5.01
C GLY A 27 9.46 -21.56 -6.42
N GLN A 28 8.88 -20.67 -7.20
CA GLN A 28 9.20 -20.46 -8.63
C GLN A 28 10.01 -19.20 -8.90
N THR A 29 10.31 -18.42 -7.84
CA THR A 29 10.82 -17.06 -7.97
C THR A 29 11.95 -16.80 -7.00
N THR A 30 13.07 -16.28 -7.51
CA THR A 30 14.11 -15.68 -6.67
C THR A 30 13.65 -14.25 -6.31
N VAL A 31 13.56 -13.95 -5.02
CA VAL A 31 13.09 -12.66 -4.53
C VAL A 31 14.26 -11.80 -4.08
N ARG A 32 14.43 -10.64 -4.69
CA ARG A 32 15.45 -9.65 -4.37
C ARG A 32 14.79 -8.41 -3.81
N VAL A 33 15.04 -8.10 -2.53
CA VAL A 33 14.52 -6.90 -1.87
C VAL A 33 15.53 -5.76 -1.96
N LEU A 34 15.10 -4.65 -2.59
CA LEU A 34 15.87 -3.42 -2.66
C LEU A 34 15.66 -2.61 -1.38
N THR A 35 16.74 -2.25 -0.70
CA THR A 35 16.68 -1.57 0.60
C THR A 35 17.87 -0.66 0.83
N ARG A 36 17.68 0.41 1.61
CA ARG A 36 18.76 1.30 2.05
C ARG A 36 19.66 0.64 3.10
N ASN A 37 19.10 -0.27 3.89
CA ASN A 37 19.82 -0.99 4.94
C ASN A 37 19.49 -2.50 4.88
N PRO A 38 20.34 -3.31 4.21
CA PRO A 38 20.13 -4.75 4.07
C PRO A 38 20.05 -5.52 5.40
N GLU A 39 20.86 -5.15 6.39
CA GLU A 39 20.89 -5.82 7.69
C GLU A 39 19.58 -5.62 8.46
N GLU A 40 19.09 -4.40 8.51
CA GLU A 40 17.81 -4.07 9.13
C GLU A 40 16.65 -4.75 8.41
N ALA A 41 16.66 -4.75 7.07
CA ALA A 41 15.63 -5.40 6.27
C ALA A 41 15.63 -6.92 6.49
N ARG A 42 16.80 -7.55 6.58
CA ARG A 42 16.94 -8.99 6.88
C ARG A 42 16.37 -9.33 8.25
N ALA A 43 16.76 -8.57 9.28
CA ALA A 43 16.25 -8.78 10.63
C ALA A 43 14.72 -8.56 10.73
N ARG A 44 14.20 -7.63 9.95
CA ARG A 44 12.77 -7.29 9.96
C ARG A 44 11.90 -8.27 9.19
N LEU A 45 12.38 -8.82 8.06
CA LEU A 45 11.64 -9.82 7.30
C LEU A 45 11.74 -11.20 7.92
N ASP A 46 12.90 -11.57 8.44
CA ASP A 46 13.21 -12.89 8.99
C ASP A 46 12.71 -14.04 8.09
N LEU A 47 12.99 -13.91 6.78
CA LEU A 47 12.58 -14.87 5.76
C LEU A 47 13.83 -15.43 5.05
N PRO A 48 14.09 -16.74 5.15
CA PRO A 48 15.14 -17.40 4.38
C PRO A 48 14.83 -17.36 2.88
N GLY A 49 15.87 -17.34 2.06
CA GLY A 49 15.72 -17.35 0.59
C GLY A 49 15.48 -15.98 -0.05
N VAL A 50 15.53 -14.88 0.72
CA VAL A 50 15.48 -13.51 0.18
C VAL A 50 16.89 -12.97 -0.03
N GLU A 51 17.14 -12.45 -1.22
CA GLU A 51 18.32 -11.65 -1.51
C GLU A 51 18.06 -10.17 -1.11
N PHE A 52 18.94 -9.61 -0.27
CA PHE A 52 18.86 -8.20 0.12
C PHE A 52 19.96 -7.42 -0.55
N VAL A 53 19.60 -6.44 -1.36
CA VAL A 53 20.55 -5.60 -2.11
C VAL A 53 20.39 -4.14 -1.70
N ARG A 54 21.55 -3.51 -1.45
CA ARG A 54 21.57 -2.08 -1.09
C ARG A 54 21.24 -1.24 -2.31
N ALA A 55 20.15 -0.49 -2.23
CA ALA A 55 19.70 0.42 -3.28
C ALA A 55 18.90 1.58 -2.69
N GLU A 56 19.00 2.74 -3.32
CA GLU A 56 18.32 3.95 -2.91
C GLU A 56 17.76 4.68 -4.13
N ILE A 57 16.44 4.97 -4.13
CA ILE A 57 15.78 5.65 -5.27
C ILE A 57 16.36 7.02 -5.58
N GLY A 58 16.96 7.70 -4.60
CA GLY A 58 17.69 8.95 -4.80
C GLY A 58 19.11 8.80 -5.36
N ARG A 59 19.56 7.56 -5.66
CA ARG A 59 20.90 7.26 -6.20
C ARG A 59 20.81 6.30 -7.38
N PRO A 60 20.58 6.80 -8.61
CA PRO A 60 20.31 5.99 -9.80
C PRO A 60 21.35 4.89 -10.08
N ALA A 61 22.64 5.17 -9.87
CA ALA A 61 23.70 4.18 -10.07
C ALA A 61 23.49 2.91 -9.20
N SER A 62 23.05 3.07 -7.94
CA SER A 62 22.78 1.94 -7.06
C SER A 62 21.58 1.10 -7.51
N LEU A 63 20.64 1.67 -8.24
CA LEU A 63 19.46 0.98 -8.73
C LEU A 63 19.80 0.06 -9.91
N LYS A 64 20.63 0.54 -10.85
CA LYS A 64 21.03 -0.23 -12.02
C LYS A 64 21.68 -1.57 -11.61
N ASP A 65 22.68 -1.49 -10.72
CA ASP A 65 23.40 -2.68 -10.26
C ASP A 65 22.50 -3.64 -9.46
N ALA A 66 21.61 -3.06 -8.63
CA ALA A 66 20.65 -3.83 -7.85
C ALA A 66 19.60 -4.55 -8.70
N LEU A 67 19.31 -4.05 -9.90
CA LEU A 67 18.36 -4.65 -10.85
C LEU A 67 19.01 -5.61 -11.85
N ALA A 68 20.34 -5.71 -11.88
CA ALA A 68 21.03 -6.58 -12.83
C ALA A 68 20.54 -8.04 -12.73
N GLY A 69 20.17 -8.64 -13.88
CA GLY A 69 19.65 -9.99 -13.97
C GLY A 69 18.23 -10.20 -13.46
N ALA A 70 17.53 -9.16 -13.01
CA ALA A 70 16.11 -9.26 -12.68
C ALA A 70 15.24 -9.24 -13.93
N ASN A 71 14.08 -9.93 -13.88
CA ASN A 71 13.09 -9.97 -14.95
C ASN A 71 11.98 -8.93 -14.73
N THR A 72 11.61 -8.76 -13.48
CA THR A 72 10.48 -7.90 -13.04
C THR A 72 10.91 -7.03 -11.88
N ILE A 73 10.48 -5.78 -11.87
CA ILE A 73 10.52 -4.90 -10.70
C ILE A 73 9.11 -4.67 -10.17
N ILE A 74 8.94 -4.76 -8.86
CA ILE A 74 7.74 -4.35 -8.16
C ILE A 74 8.07 -3.10 -7.34
N ASP A 75 7.32 -2.02 -7.54
CA ASP A 75 7.40 -0.81 -6.74
C ASP A 75 6.23 -0.78 -5.75
N ALA A 76 6.53 -1.02 -4.47
CA ALA A 76 5.63 -0.91 -3.33
C ALA A 76 6.18 0.07 -2.28
N ILE A 77 6.95 1.08 -2.74
CA ILE A 77 7.55 2.07 -1.85
C ILE A 77 6.46 2.99 -1.29
N GLN A 78 6.58 3.26 0.00
CA GLN A 78 5.87 4.33 0.69
C GLN A 78 6.83 4.95 1.71
N PHE A 79 6.84 6.28 1.84
CA PHE A 79 7.74 6.93 2.80
C PHE A 79 7.27 6.75 4.25
N ASP A 80 8.23 6.79 5.16
CA ASP A 80 7.95 6.69 6.59
C ASP A 80 7.21 7.94 7.11
N GLY A 81 6.11 7.71 7.83
CA GLY A 81 5.23 8.77 8.30
C GLY A 81 4.06 9.11 7.37
N TYR A 82 3.93 8.40 6.23
CA TYR A 82 2.79 8.57 5.33
C TYR A 82 1.44 8.59 6.09
N PRO A 83 0.51 9.52 5.77
CA PRO A 83 0.54 10.50 4.67
C PRO A 83 1.13 11.87 5.03
N VAL A 84 1.84 12.02 6.13
CA VAL A 84 2.41 13.30 6.57
C VAL A 84 3.79 13.50 5.97
N GLU A 85 3.93 14.49 5.09
CA GLU A 85 5.22 14.81 4.48
C GLU A 85 6.24 15.38 5.49
N ASN A 86 7.51 15.07 5.29
CA ASN A 86 8.63 15.70 6.00
C ASN A 86 9.68 16.21 4.99
N PRO A 87 9.51 17.43 4.44
CA PRO A 87 10.40 17.99 3.45
C PRO A 87 11.85 18.10 3.90
N ARG A 88 12.09 18.37 5.21
CA ARG A 88 13.46 18.47 5.76
C ARG A 88 14.22 17.14 5.66
N ARG A 89 13.51 16.02 5.67
CA ARG A 89 14.08 14.68 5.48
C ARG A 89 13.95 14.17 4.05
N GLY A 90 13.39 14.96 3.15
CA GLY A 90 13.11 14.57 1.78
C GLY A 90 12.01 13.49 1.65
N LEU A 91 11.15 13.36 2.65
CA LEU A 91 10.02 12.43 2.65
C LEU A 91 8.78 13.17 2.16
N THR A 92 8.64 13.25 0.84
CA THR A 92 7.53 13.94 0.16
C THR A 92 6.96 13.05 -0.93
N PHE A 93 5.70 13.25 -1.27
CA PHE A 93 5.03 12.55 -2.37
C PHE A 93 5.77 12.75 -3.69
N GLU A 94 6.16 14.00 -3.99
CA GLU A 94 6.87 14.31 -5.23
C GLU A 94 8.20 13.55 -5.33
N ARG A 95 8.98 13.50 -4.25
CA ARG A 95 10.30 12.88 -4.26
C ARG A 95 10.25 11.36 -4.24
N ILE A 96 9.35 10.79 -3.44
CA ILE A 96 9.32 9.35 -3.20
C ILE A 96 8.36 8.65 -4.17
N ASP A 97 7.10 9.10 -4.24
CA ASP A 97 6.10 8.41 -5.06
C ASP A 97 6.26 8.70 -6.55
N TYR A 98 6.63 9.94 -6.95
CA TYR A 98 6.81 10.26 -8.36
C TYR A 98 8.26 10.10 -8.83
N ALA A 99 9.20 10.91 -8.32
CA ALA A 99 10.58 10.87 -8.79
C ALA A 99 11.27 9.53 -8.51
N GLY A 100 10.88 8.86 -7.41
CA GLY A 100 11.32 7.51 -7.09
C GLY A 100 10.86 6.48 -8.11
N ALA A 101 9.60 6.52 -8.53
CA ALA A 101 9.07 5.65 -9.58
C ALA A 101 9.79 5.89 -10.92
N VAL A 102 10.01 7.15 -11.30
CA VAL A 102 10.77 7.50 -12.53
C VAL A 102 12.18 6.92 -12.47
N ALA A 103 12.88 7.06 -11.35
CA ALA A 103 14.23 6.51 -11.19
C ALA A 103 14.26 4.97 -11.31
N LEU A 104 13.22 4.29 -10.77
CA LEU A 104 13.07 2.83 -10.92
C LEU A 104 12.78 2.43 -12.37
N ILE A 105 11.95 3.18 -13.10
CA ILE A 105 11.67 2.96 -14.52
C ILE A 105 12.96 3.06 -15.33
N ASP A 106 13.73 4.13 -15.16
CA ASP A 106 14.97 4.34 -15.89
C ASP A 106 16.00 3.24 -15.61
N ALA A 107 16.14 2.86 -14.33
CA ALA A 107 17.02 1.77 -13.94
C ALA A 107 16.55 0.42 -14.50
N ALA A 108 15.24 0.15 -14.52
CA ALA A 108 14.66 -1.06 -15.10
C ALA A 108 14.94 -1.17 -16.60
N LYS A 109 14.78 -0.06 -17.35
CA LYS A 109 15.13 0.00 -18.78
C LYS A 109 16.62 -0.24 -19.03
N GLN A 110 17.48 0.39 -18.24
CA GLN A 110 18.95 0.23 -18.36
C GLN A 110 19.41 -1.19 -18.02
N ALA A 111 18.74 -1.87 -17.10
CA ALA A 111 19.04 -3.25 -16.72
C ALA A 111 18.33 -4.29 -17.61
N GLY A 112 17.54 -3.87 -18.60
CA GLY A 112 16.84 -4.74 -19.55
C GLY A 112 15.68 -5.52 -18.95
N LEU A 113 15.03 -5.03 -17.87
CA LEU A 113 13.87 -5.65 -17.30
C LEU A 113 12.69 -5.66 -18.29
N GLN A 114 11.84 -6.66 -18.17
CA GLN A 114 10.72 -6.84 -19.08
C GLN A 114 9.39 -6.34 -18.51
N GLN A 115 9.28 -6.20 -17.18
CA GLN A 115 8.01 -5.89 -16.54
C GLN A 115 8.20 -4.97 -15.32
N PHE A 116 7.25 -4.03 -15.18
CA PHE A 116 7.12 -3.12 -14.05
C PHE A 116 5.75 -3.30 -13.39
N ILE A 117 5.71 -3.66 -12.12
CA ILE A 117 4.47 -3.77 -11.34
C ILE A 117 4.45 -2.64 -10.33
N TYR A 118 3.37 -1.88 -10.27
CA TYR A 118 3.25 -0.70 -9.42
C TYR A 118 2.07 -0.80 -8.46
N ILE A 119 2.35 -0.53 -7.17
CA ILE A 119 1.30 -0.40 -6.15
C ILE A 119 0.97 1.09 -5.99
N SER A 120 -0.06 1.51 -6.69
CA SER A 120 -0.58 2.88 -6.71
C SER A 120 -1.57 3.13 -5.55
N GLY A 121 -2.69 3.77 -5.81
CA GLY A 121 -3.80 4.00 -4.88
C GLY A 121 -5.09 4.33 -5.63
N ALA A 122 -6.25 4.03 -5.05
CA ALA A 122 -7.56 4.15 -5.70
C ALA A 122 -7.86 5.57 -6.23
N ALA A 123 -7.38 6.61 -5.56
CA ALA A 123 -7.60 8.00 -5.98
C ALA A 123 -6.44 8.60 -6.81
N ALA A 124 -5.56 7.76 -7.40
CA ALA A 124 -4.44 8.25 -8.21
C ALA A 124 -4.95 8.94 -9.49
N ASP A 125 -4.63 10.24 -9.60
CA ASP A 125 -4.98 11.09 -10.75
C ASP A 125 -3.94 12.20 -10.88
N GLU A 126 -3.35 12.38 -12.05
CA GLU A 126 -2.32 13.38 -12.30
C GLU A 126 -2.81 14.84 -12.15
N ASN A 127 -4.12 15.06 -12.22
CA ASN A 127 -4.78 16.35 -12.04
C ASN A 127 -5.36 16.54 -10.63
N ALA A 128 -5.18 15.55 -9.73
CA ALA A 128 -5.72 15.63 -8.38
C ALA A 128 -5.18 16.85 -7.62
N THR A 129 -6.06 17.48 -6.83
CA THR A 129 -5.67 18.57 -5.94
C THR A 129 -4.72 18.08 -4.84
N HIS A 130 -4.97 16.88 -4.30
CA HIS A 130 -4.13 16.30 -3.25
C HIS A 130 -2.77 15.86 -3.83
N PRO A 131 -1.64 16.32 -3.25
CA PRO A 131 -0.31 16.07 -3.81
C PRO A 131 0.05 14.58 -3.91
N GLY A 132 -0.40 13.75 -2.96
CA GLY A 132 -0.16 12.31 -2.98
C GLY A 132 -0.86 11.59 -4.13
N PHE A 133 -2.13 11.93 -4.40
CA PHE A 133 -2.88 11.36 -5.51
C PHE A 133 -2.30 11.81 -6.85
N ARG A 134 -1.90 13.09 -6.94
CA ARG A 134 -1.26 13.66 -8.12
C ARG A 134 0.09 13.00 -8.40
N ALA A 135 0.93 12.81 -7.39
CA ALA A 135 2.23 12.16 -7.54
C ALA A 135 2.08 10.72 -8.07
N LYS A 136 1.14 9.96 -7.51
CA LYS A 136 0.83 8.60 -7.98
C LYS A 136 0.28 8.59 -9.41
N GLY A 137 -0.65 9.49 -9.76
CA GLY A 137 -1.17 9.60 -11.12
C GLY A 137 -0.09 9.91 -12.16
N ARG A 138 0.85 10.82 -11.83
CA ARG A 138 2.03 11.13 -12.66
C ARG A 138 2.99 9.93 -12.78
N ALA A 139 3.20 9.18 -11.70
CA ALA A 139 3.99 7.95 -11.72
C ALA A 139 3.36 6.91 -12.65
N GLU A 140 2.05 6.70 -12.57
CA GLU A 140 1.33 5.79 -13.45
C GLU A 140 1.45 6.20 -14.93
N ARG A 141 1.39 7.51 -15.23
CA ARG A 141 1.61 8.00 -16.58
C ARG A 141 3.02 7.66 -17.06
N ALA A 142 4.05 7.96 -16.26
CA ALA A 142 5.43 7.64 -16.59
C ALA A 142 5.65 6.14 -16.83
N ILE A 143 4.98 5.28 -16.04
CA ILE A 143 5.02 3.83 -16.24
C ILE A 143 4.39 3.43 -17.59
N ARG A 144 3.21 3.95 -17.92
CA ARG A 144 2.53 3.67 -19.19
C ARG A 144 3.35 4.11 -20.41
N GLU A 145 4.05 5.22 -20.30
CA GLU A 145 4.90 5.80 -21.36
C GLU A 145 6.32 5.18 -21.41
N SER A 146 6.69 4.35 -20.44
CA SER A 146 8.04 3.81 -20.29
C SER A 146 8.47 2.85 -21.40
N GLY A 147 7.52 2.20 -22.07
CA GLY A 147 7.77 1.11 -23.01
C GLY A 147 7.99 -0.26 -22.36
N LEU A 148 8.04 -0.34 -21.03
CA LEU A 148 8.02 -1.61 -20.30
C LEU A 148 6.61 -2.19 -20.29
N ALA A 149 6.49 -3.52 -20.27
CA ALA A 149 5.21 -4.11 -19.92
C ALA A 149 4.91 -3.77 -18.45
N TYR A 150 3.67 -3.39 -18.16
CA TYR A 150 3.32 -2.96 -16.81
C TYR A 150 2.06 -3.63 -16.29
N THR A 151 1.90 -3.62 -14.97
CA THR A 151 0.64 -3.87 -14.28
C THR A 151 0.55 -2.88 -13.11
N ILE A 152 -0.51 -2.10 -13.07
CA ILE A 152 -0.74 -1.09 -12.02
C ILE A 152 -1.92 -1.55 -11.18
N PHE A 153 -1.71 -1.67 -9.87
CA PHE A 153 -2.77 -1.90 -8.89
C PHE A 153 -3.09 -0.61 -8.16
N ARG A 154 -4.37 -0.26 -8.12
CA ARG A 154 -4.92 0.87 -7.36
C ARG A 154 -5.69 0.35 -6.14
N PRO A 155 -5.00 0.00 -5.04
CA PRO A 155 -5.68 -0.50 -3.87
C PRO A 155 -6.47 0.62 -3.17
N SER A 156 -7.63 0.22 -2.64
CA SER A 156 -8.38 0.93 -1.62
C SER A 156 -7.65 0.83 -0.26
N LEU A 157 -8.37 0.76 0.85
CA LEU A 157 -7.80 0.57 2.18
C LEU A 157 -7.25 -0.86 2.34
N VAL A 158 -5.93 -1.02 2.26
CA VAL A 158 -5.27 -2.31 2.51
C VAL A 158 -5.15 -2.56 4.00
N TYR A 159 -5.64 -3.69 4.47
CA TYR A 159 -5.57 -4.10 5.88
C TYR A 159 -4.95 -5.48 6.06
N GLY A 160 -4.54 -5.79 7.29
CA GLY A 160 -3.96 -7.08 7.67
C GLY A 160 -3.32 -7.05 9.06
N PRO A 161 -2.72 -8.17 9.51
CA PRO A 161 -2.16 -8.27 10.87
C PRO A 161 -1.11 -7.21 11.23
N GLU A 162 -0.45 -6.61 10.22
CA GLU A 162 0.66 -5.68 10.39
C GLU A 162 0.35 -4.26 9.91
N ASP A 163 -0.89 -3.98 9.46
CA ASP A 163 -1.29 -2.63 9.05
C ASP A 163 -1.35 -1.67 10.26
N LYS A 164 -1.22 -0.38 9.97
CA LYS A 164 -1.26 0.66 10.99
C LYS A 164 -2.67 1.25 11.18
N VAL A 165 -3.54 1.19 10.17
CA VAL A 165 -4.83 1.87 10.17
C VAL A 165 -5.86 1.06 10.94
N VAL A 166 -6.23 -0.13 10.48
CA VAL A 166 -7.27 -0.96 11.14
C VAL A 166 -6.81 -1.40 12.52
N ASN A 167 -5.52 -1.79 12.67
CA ASN A 167 -4.97 -2.10 13.99
C ASN A 167 -4.91 -0.88 14.91
N GLY A 168 -4.69 0.32 14.36
CA GLY A 168 -4.75 1.58 15.11
C GLY A 168 -6.16 1.87 15.62
N LEU A 169 -7.17 1.73 14.75
CA LEU A 169 -8.58 1.89 15.12
C LEU A 169 -8.98 0.89 16.22
N ALA A 170 -8.64 -0.38 16.06
CA ALA A 170 -8.90 -1.42 17.08
C ALA A 170 -8.21 -1.10 18.41
N ARG A 171 -6.99 -0.55 18.39
CA ARG A 171 -6.28 -0.11 19.60
C ARG A 171 -6.99 1.04 20.30
N VAL A 172 -7.46 2.03 19.55
CA VAL A 172 -8.24 3.16 20.13
C VAL A 172 -9.51 2.63 20.79
N LEU A 173 -10.25 1.73 20.15
CA LEU A 173 -11.46 1.12 20.71
C LEU A 173 -11.23 0.39 22.04
N ARG A 174 -10.03 -0.13 22.26
CA ARG A 174 -9.68 -0.81 23.52
C ARG A 174 -9.66 0.14 24.71
N PHE A 175 -9.24 1.38 24.54
CA PHE A 175 -9.01 2.33 25.63
C PHE A 175 -10.02 3.47 25.69
N ALA A 176 -10.57 3.88 24.55
CA ALA A 176 -11.51 4.99 24.51
C ALA A 176 -12.94 4.55 24.89
N PRO A 177 -13.68 5.31 25.71
CA PRO A 177 -15.07 5.00 26.06
C PRO A 177 -16.05 5.24 24.90
N VAL A 178 -15.70 6.16 24.00
CA VAL A 178 -16.44 6.50 22.78
C VAL A 178 -15.47 6.61 21.62
N PHE A 179 -15.93 6.43 20.37
CA PHE A 179 -15.10 6.59 19.19
C PHE A 179 -15.60 7.75 18.31
N GLY A 180 -14.71 8.73 18.05
CA GLY A 180 -14.99 9.86 17.18
C GLY A 180 -14.79 9.49 15.71
N VAL A 181 -15.87 9.49 14.95
CA VAL A 181 -15.86 9.24 13.50
C VAL A 181 -15.70 10.56 12.76
N PRO A 182 -14.68 10.72 11.89
CA PRO A 182 -14.55 11.88 11.03
C PRO A 182 -15.69 11.94 10.01
N GLY A 183 -16.38 13.09 9.93
CA GLY A 183 -17.48 13.29 8.99
C GLY A 183 -18.77 12.56 9.41
N SER A 184 -19.54 12.11 8.42
CA SER A 184 -20.84 11.46 8.62
C SER A 184 -20.77 9.97 8.91
N GLY A 185 -19.64 9.34 8.74
CA GLY A 185 -19.49 7.88 8.78
C GLY A 185 -20.11 7.13 7.60
N ARG A 186 -20.73 7.85 6.64
CA ARG A 186 -21.41 7.28 5.46
C ARG A 186 -20.52 7.17 4.23
N GLN A 187 -19.31 7.74 4.27
CA GLN A 187 -18.33 7.60 3.19
C GLN A 187 -18.09 6.12 2.89
N LYS A 188 -18.00 5.80 1.61
CA LYS A 188 -17.82 4.42 1.15
C LYS A 188 -16.38 3.97 1.31
N VAL A 189 -16.19 2.78 1.84
CA VAL A 189 -14.91 2.11 1.99
C VAL A 189 -15.03 0.69 1.47
N GLN A 190 -13.94 0.19 0.90
CA GLN A 190 -13.91 -1.17 0.33
C GLN A 190 -12.60 -1.86 0.72
N PRO A 191 -12.43 -2.19 2.03
CA PRO A 191 -11.16 -2.66 2.56
C PRO A 191 -10.74 -3.99 1.93
N VAL A 192 -9.47 -4.09 1.50
CA VAL A 192 -8.89 -5.30 0.89
C VAL A 192 -7.84 -5.92 1.80
N LEU A 193 -7.88 -7.26 1.96
CA LEU A 193 -6.87 -7.99 2.70
C LEU A 193 -5.53 -7.95 1.95
N VAL A 194 -4.44 -7.68 2.66
CA VAL A 194 -3.11 -7.58 2.07
C VAL A 194 -2.67 -8.86 1.35
N ASP A 195 -3.12 -10.03 1.81
CA ASP A 195 -2.81 -11.32 1.18
C ASP A 195 -3.51 -11.48 -0.18
N ASP A 196 -4.70 -10.89 -0.36
CA ASP A 196 -5.40 -10.87 -1.65
C ASP A 196 -4.67 -9.98 -2.66
N LEU A 197 -4.22 -8.79 -2.22
CA LEU A 197 -3.38 -7.92 -3.05
C LEU A 197 -2.07 -8.65 -3.43
N ALA A 198 -1.42 -9.31 -2.48
CA ALA A 198 -0.19 -10.07 -2.76
C ALA A 198 -0.43 -11.24 -3.73
N ALA A 199 -1.62 -11.88 -3.69
CA ALA A 199 -2.00 -12.91 -4.64
C ALA A 199 -2.14 -12.35 -6.07
N CYS A 200 -2.79 -11.17 -6.23
CA CYS A 200 -2.87 -10.49 -7.52
C CYS A 200 -1.49 -10.13 -8.06
N VAL A 201 -0.60 -9.60 -7.21
CA VAL A 201 0.77 -9.25 -7.61
C VAL A 201 1.55 -10.49 -8.07
N MET A 202 1.42 -11.63 -7.39
CA MET A 202 2.04 -12.88 -7.81
C MET A 202 1.53 -13.33 -9.18
N LEU A 203 0.23 -13.24 -9.44
CA LEU A 203 -0.35 -13.54 -10.76
C LEU A 203 0.14 -12.56 -11.83
N ALA A 204 0.32 -11.28 -11.50
CA ALA A 204 0.90 -10.31 -12.41
C ALA A 204 2.36 -10.65 -12.76
N VAL A 205 3.18 -11.12 -11.81
CA VAL A 205 4.54 -11.61 -12.06
C VAL A 205 4.53 -12.76 -13.08
N SER A 206 3.50 -13.60 -13.09
CA SER A 206 3.34 -14.67 -14.08
C SER A 206 2.82 -14.18 -15.44
N GLY A 207 2.49 -12.89 -15.57
CA GLY A 207 2.09 -12.23 -16.82
C GLY A 207 0.61 -11.88 -16.95
N ARG A 208 -0.21 -12.13 -15.91
CA ARG A 208 -1.62 -11.68 -15.92
C ARG A 208 -1.71 -10.17 -15.77
N GLY A 209 -2.75 -9.58 -16.33
CA GLY A 209 -3.02 -8.15 -16.25
C GLY A 209 -1.98 -7.25 -16.93
N ARG A 210 -1.24 -7.79 -17.90
CA ARG A 210 -0.18 -7.06 -18.61
C ARG A 210 -0.73 -5.84 -19.35
N ASN A 211 -0.08 -4.70 -19.18
CA ASN A 211 -0.46 -3.38 -19.72
C ASN A 211 -1.82 -2.90 -19.22
N GLY A 212 -2.22 -3.36 -18.04
CA GLY A 212 -3.47 -3.00 -17.39
C GLY A 212 -3.30 -2.17 -16.12
N THR A 213 -4.36 -1.45 -15.77
CA THR A 213 -4.53 -0.75 -14.49
C THR A 213 -5.79 -1.28 -13.82
N TYR A 214 -5.67 -1.76 -12.60
CA TYR A 214 -6.75 -2.46 -11.90
C TYR A 214 -6.99 -1.85 -10.53
N GLU A 215 -8.21 -1.44 -10.27
CA GLU A 215 -8.64 -1.11 -8.92
C GLU A 215 -8.80 -2.39 -8.11
N ILE A 216 -8.37 -2.37 -6.85
CA ILE A 216 -8.49 -3.50 -5.96
C ILE A 216 -9.05 -3.07 -4.60
N GLY A 217 -10.30 -3.42 -4.36
CA GLY A 217 -10.99 -3.39 -3.08
C GLY A 217 -11.33 -4.81 -2.65
N GLY A 218 -11.83 -5.00 -1.44
CA GLY A 218 -12.44 -6.26 -1.02
C GLY A 218 -13.80 -6.48 -1.69
N PRO A 219 -14.43 -7.64 -1.45
CA PRO A 219 -15.74 -7.94 -2.02
C PRO A 219 -16.86 -7.10 -1.39
N ASP A 220 -16.63 -6.53 -0.20
CA ASP A 220 -17.62 -5.82 0.57
C ASP A 220 -17.46 -4.30 0.40
N LEU A 221 -18.34 -3.66 -0.37
CA LEU A 221 -18.50 -2.21 -0.36
C LEU A 221 -19.39 -1.81 0.82
N MET A 222 -18.87 -1.00 1.74
CA MET A 222 -19.57 -0.65 2.97
C MET A 222 -19.35 0.83 3.34
N THR A 223 -20.09 1.31 4.33
CA THR A 223 -19.81 2.61 4.95
C THR A 223 -18.66 2.49 5.98
N PHE A 224 -18.04 3.61 6.31
CA PHE A 224 -17.03 3.65 7.38
C PHE A 224 -17.61 3.15 8.73
N ASP A 225 -18.85 3.51 9.04
CA ASP A 225 -19.55 3.05 10.24
C ASP A 225 -19.73 1.53 10.26
N GLU A 226 -20.07 0.91 9.12
CA GLU A 226 -20.19 -0.55 9.01
C GLU A 226 -18.83 -1.22 9.19
N MET A 227 -17.77 -0.67 8.59
CA MET A 227 -16.40 -1.15 8.83
C MET A 227 -16.02 -1.05 10.30
N MET A 228 -16.33 0.07 10.97
CA MET A 228 -16.08 0.21 12.41
C MET A 228 -16.81 -0.83 13.24
N ARG A 229 -18.06 -1.17 12.90
CA ARG A 229 -18.80 -2.26 13.58
C ARG A 229 -18.13 -3.61 13.38
N ILE A 230 -17.61 -3.90 12.18
CA ILE A 230 -16.83 -5.14 11.93
C ILE A 230 -15.57 -5.17 12.81
N ILE A 231 -14.84 -4.06 12.90
CA ILE A 231 -13.64 -3.95 13.75
C ILE A 231 -14.01 -4.13 15.23
N MET A 232 -15.11 -3.53 15.68
CA MET A 232 -15.62 -3.67 17.05
C MET A 232 -16.00 -5.13 17.37
N ASP A 233 -16.71 -5.79 16.48
CA ASP A 233 -17.12 -7.19 16.66
C ASP A 233 -15.89 -8.10 16.69
N ALA A 234 -14.94 -7.91 15.74
CA ALA A 234 -13.72 -8.70 15.67
C ALA A 234 -12.78 -8.48 16.87
N SER A 235 -12.69 -7.24 17.37
CA SER A 235 -11.84 -6.89 18.52
C SER A 235 -12.52 -7.08 19.88
N GLY A 236 -13.82 -7.38 19.93
CA GLY A 236 -14.57 -7.53 21.18
C GLY A 236 -14.81 -6.22 21.95
N HIS A 237 -14.54 -5.05 21.35
CA HIS A 237 -14.63 -3.75 22.01
C HIS A 237 -15.70 -2.87 21.34
N ARG A 238 -16.98 -3.06 21.74
CA ARG A 238 -18.06 -2.21 21.24
C ARG A 238 -18.05 -0.85 21.94
N ARG A 239 -18.10 0.23 21.16
CA ARG A 239 -18.12 1.62 21.62
C ARG A 239 -19.18 2.42 20.87
N PRO A 240 -19.82 3.38 21.50
CA PRO A 240 -20.67 4.35 20.80
C PRO A 240 -19.83 5.13 19.77
N LEU A 241 -20.37 5.27 18.56
CA LEU A 241 -19.80 6.13 17.52
C LEU A 241 -20.36 7.55 17.67
N PHE A 242 -19.47 8.53 17.67
CA PHE A 242 -19.80 9.95 17.71
C PHE A 242 -19.25 10.63 16.45
N HIS A 243 -20.12 11.17 15.61
CA HIS A 243 -19.75 11.79 14.35
C HIS A 243 -19.29 13.23 14.56
N ILE A 244 -18.05 13.52 14.17
CA ILE A 244 -17.42 14.84 14.31
C ILE A 244 -17.43 15.51 12.95
N PRO A 245 -18.06 16.69 12.79
CA PRO A 245 -18.04 17.45 11.54
C PRO A 245 -16.62 17.60 10.99
N GLU A 246 -16.45 17.40 9.69
CA GLU A 246 -15.13 17.41 9.02
C GLU A 246 -14.34 18.69 9.31
N GLY A 247 -15.02 19.86 9.31
CA GLY A 247 -14.39 21.15 9.61
C GLY A 247 -13.71 21.18 10.99
N ILE A 248 -14.35 20.58 12.01
CA ILE A 248 -13.76 20.48 13.36
C ILE A 248 -12.56 19.53 13.34
N MET A 249 -12.67 18.38 12.68
CA MET A 249 -11.57 17.42 12.57
C MET A 249 -10.37 18.00 11.82
N ARG A 250 -10.61 18.78 10.76
CA ARG A 250 -9.54 19.49 10.03
C ARG A 250 -8.85 20.54 10.90
N ALA A 251 -9.60 21.29 11.72
CA ALA A 251 -9.04 22.26 12.66
C ALA A 251 -8.19 21.56 13.74
N VAL A 252 -8.67 20.45 14.30
CA VAL A 252 -7.93 19.62 15.25
C VAL A 252 -6.68 19.04 14.59
N GLY A 253 -6.79 18.50 13.36
CA GLY A 253 -5.67 18.00 12.58
C GLY A 253 -4.59 19.05 12.37
N TRP A 254 -4.98 20.28 11.98
CA TRP A 254 -4.05 21.41 11.84
C TRP A 254 -3.31 21.74 13.13
N LEU A 255 -4.00 21.68 14.28
CA LEU A 255 -3.35 21.91 15.57
C LEU A 255 -2.36 20.79 15.92
N LEU A 256 -2.75 19.53 15.70
CA LEU A 256 -1.94 18.36 16.01
C LEU A 256 -0.73 18.20 15.06
N GLU A 257 -0.79 18.71 13.83
CA GLU A 257 0.35 18.72 12.89
C GLU A 257 1.58 19.47 13.44
N LYS A 258 1.40 20.35 14.42
CA LYS A 258 2.50 21.08 15.09
C LYS A 258 3.28 20.21 16.09
N LEU A 259 2.76 19.02 16.41
CA LEU A 259 3.45 18.07 17.30
C LEU A 259 4.53 17.28 16.53
N PRO A 260 5.60 16.84 17.19
CA PRO A 260 6.70 16.09 16.56
C PRO A 260 6.26 14.76 15.90
N LYS A 261 5.17 14.16 16.37
CA LYS A 261 4.55 12.94 15.84
C LYS A 261 3.03 13.13 15.85
N PRO A 262 2.46 13.76 14.83
CA PRO A 262 1.02 14.02 14.79
C PRO A 262 0.25 12.69 14.71
N MET A 263 -0.73 12.53 15.60
CA MET A 263 -1.65 11.38 15.57
C MET A 263 -2.75 11.56 14.52
N LEU A 264 -3.02 12.80 14.11
CA LEU A 264 -3.99 13.17 13.09
C LEU A 264 -3.43 14.34 12.29
N SER A 265 -3.58 14.31 10.97
CA SER A 265 -3.25 15.41 10.07
C SER A 265 -4.46 15.75 9.20
N ARG A 266 -4.45 16.93 8.58
CA ARG A 266 -5.49 17.30 7.61
C ARG A 266 -5.53 16.31 6.44
N ASP A 267 -4.37 15.83 6.00
CA ASP A 267 -4.28 14.82 4.94
C ASP A 267 -4.88 13.49 5.38
N ALA A 268 -4.62 13.05 6.62
CA ALA A 268 -5.24 11.84 7.17
C ALA A 268 -6.77 11.97 7.25
N VAL A 269 -7.30 13.15 7.64
CA VAL A 269 -8.75 13.41 7.61
C VAL A 269 -9.27 13.30 6.18
N THR A 270 -8.61 13.92 5.21
CA THR A 270 -9.01 13.84 3.79
C THR A 270 -9.04 12.40 3.28
N PHE A 271 -8.04 11.59 3.61
CA PHE A 271 -8.02 10.17 3.23
C PHE A 271 -9.16 9.36 3.85
N VAL A 272 -9.50 9.63 5.11
CA VAL A 272 -10.56 8.89 5.82
C VAL A 272 -11.96 9.33 5.41
N THR A 273 -12.13 10.60 5.00
CA THR A 273 -13.45 11.14 4.59
C THR A 273 -13.73 10.99 3.10
N ALA A 274 -12.73 10.66 2.29
CA ALA A 274 -12.92 10.40 0.85
C ALA A 274 -13.62 9.06 0.62
N ASP A 275 -14.47 9.01 -0.40
CA ASP A 275 -15.01 7.75 -0.90
C ASP A 275 -13.88 6.93 -1.54
N ASN A 276 -13.74 5.69 -1.11
CA ASN A 276 -12.74 4.74 -1.57
C ASN A 276 -13.41 3.47 -2.15
N ALA A 277 -14.48 3.65 -2.92
CA ALA A 277 -15.09 2.57 -3.70
C ALA A 277 -14.22 2.26 -4.92
N CYS A 278 -14.08 0.98 -5.23
CA CYS A 278 -13.32 0.47 -6.36
C CYS A 278 -14.24 -0.31 -7.31
N ASP A 279 -14.04 -0.15 -8.61
CA ASP A 279 -14.59 -1.10 -9.58
C ASP A 279 -13.66 -2.32 -9.68
N ILE A 280 -13.98 -3.34 -8.90
CA ILE A 280 -13.19 -4.58 -8.85
C ILE A 280 -13.52 -5.56 -9.97
N LYS A 281 -14.55 -5.31 -10.78
CA LYS A 281 -14.97 -6.26 -11.82
C LYS A 281 -13.86 -6.55 -12.84
N PRO A 282 -13.15 -5.56 -13.42
CA PRO A 282 -12.04 -5.84 -14.34
C PRO A 282 -10.91 -6.67 -13.71
N LEU A 283 -10.64 -6.47 -12.41
CA LEU A 283 -9.67 -7.27 -11.69
C LEU A 283 -10.12 -8.74 -11.57
N LEU A 284 -11.36 -8.98 -11.18
CA LEU A 284 -11.90 -10.33 -11.00
C LEU A 284 -11.94 -11.10 -12.32
N ASP A 285 -12.36 -10.43 -13.39
CA ASP A 285 -12.42 -11.01 -14.75
C ASP A 285 -11.01 -11.40 -15.24
N GLU A 286 -10.00 -10.56 -15.01
CA GLU A 286 -8.64 -10.79 -15.49
C GLU A 286 -7.88 -11.80 -14.59
N PHE A 287 -7.96 -11.67 -13.27
CA PHE A 287 -7.13 -12.44 -12.35
C PHE A 287 -7.79 -13.74 -11.88
N GLY A 288 -9.12 -13.86 -11.95
CA GLY A 288 -9.85 -15.08 -11.57
C GLY A 288 -9.68 -15.45 -10.10
N ILE A 289 -9.60 -14.44 -9.21
CA ILE A 289 -9.40 -14.65 -7.78
C ILE A 289 -10.68 -14.45 -6.98
N ASN A 290 -10.74 -15.08 -5.81
CA ASN A 290 -11.75 -14.82 -4.80
C ASN A 290 -11.17 -13.90 -3.72
N LEU A 291 -11.79 -12.76 -3.51
CA LEU A 291 -11.38 -11.80 -2.50
C LEU A 291 -11.99 -12.15 -1.14
N THR A 292 -11.25 -11.90 -0.08
CA THR A 292 -11.64 -12.24 1.30
C THR A 292 -12.62 -11.21 1.87
N PRO A 293 -13.83 -11.63 2.31
CA PRO A 293 -14.75 -10.74 3.00
C PRO A 293 -14.15 -10.12 4.25
N ALA A 294 -14.46 -8.84 4.51
CA ALA A 294 -13.87 -8.07 5.60
C ALA A 294 -14.06 -8.71 6.98
N ARG A 295 -15.24 -9.30 7.24
CA ARG A 295 -15.51 -10.02 8.51
C ARG A 295 -14.56 -11.21 8.72
N ILE A 296 -14.21 -11.93 7.66
CA ILE A 296 -13.30 -13.07 7.71
C ILE A 296 -11.86 -12.55 7.84
N GLY A 297 -11.48 -11.61 6.99
CA GLY A 297 -10.14 -11.07 6.97
C GLY A 297 -9.73 -10.34 8.24
N MET A 298 -10.66 -9.67 8.93
CA MET A 298 -10.40 -8.94 10.19
C MET A 298 -10.43 -9.82 11.45
N ALA A 299 -10.74 -11.13 11.34
CA ALA A 299 -10.77 -12.04 12.49
C ALA A 299 -9.45 -12.13 13.28
N TYR A 300 -8.30 -11.73 12.67
CA TYR A 300 -7.01 -11.68 13.36
C TYR A 300 -7.00 -10.68 14.54
N LEU A 301 -7.91 -9.71 14.56
CA LEU A 301 -8.02 -8.73 15.64
C LEU A 301 -8.35 -9.38 16.99
N ALA A 302 -9.07 -10.50 16.98
CA ALA A 302 -9.36 -11.28 18.20
C ALA A 302 -8.08 -11.89 18.81
N LYS A 303 -7.11 -12.29 18.00
CA LYS A 303 -5.87 -12.96 18.46
C LYS A 303 -4.88 -12.01 19.13
N LYS A 304 -4.98 -10.70 18.91
CA LYS A 304 -4.09 -9.68 19.52
C LYS A 304 -4.48 -9.27 20.96
N GLN A 305 -5.46 -9.93 21.54
CA GLN A 305 -5.94 -9.63 22.92
C GLN A 305 -5.23 -10.46 24.02
N LYS A 306 -4.42 -11.42 23.63
CA LYS A 306 -3.55 -12.21 24.53
C LYS A 306 -2.13 -11.62 24.49
#